data_74ecff31ab54316baf615704a78b2940
#
_entry.id   74ecff31ab54316baf615704a78b2940
#
_cell.length_a   1.000
_cell.length_b   1.000
_cell.length_c   1.000
_cell.angle_alpha   90.00
_cell.angle_beta   90.00
_cell.angle_gamma   90.00
#
_symmetry.space_group_name_H-M   'P 1'
#
loop_
_entity.id
_entity.type
_entity.pdbx_description
1 polymer ?
#
loop_
_entity_poly.entity_id
_entity_poly.type
_entity_poly.pdbx_seq_one_letter_code
_entity_poly.pdbx_strand_id
1 'polypeptide(L)'
;MLGEPHSIYLDSGCPSGDGYSCDIFIVKYLLSEGDVIEKIVLLNALVPNSSKPSIMITMPTTLENVKELLKRTKTIESYIGHEATAKLLTELFEREIPVNRGMYTPQDRDLALIIRLRKRLEKPEDVKTVTPNDIELLLVKYYTNVYVVTRRY
;
A
#
# COMPACT_ATOMS: atom_id res chain seq x y z
N MET A 1 16.50 -12.78 4.83
CA MET A 1 16.52 -13.01 6.29
C MET A 1 15.13 -12.81 6.85
N LEU A 2 14.60 -13.80 7.51
CA LEU A 2 13.28 -13.70 8.12
C LEU A 2 13.36 -12.70 9.28
N GLY A 3 12.55 -11.65 9.24
CA GLY A 3 12.48 -10.69 10.33
C GLY A 3 11.89 -11.30 11.59
N GLU A 4 12.11 -10.64 12.71
CA GLU A 4 11.48 -11.03 13.97
C GLU A 4 9.95 -10.84 13.86
N PRO A 5 9.16 -11.71 14.53
CA PRO A 5 7.72 -11.54 14.52
C PRO A 5 7.32 -10.21 15.17
N HIS A 6 6.34 -9.57 14.59
CA HIS A 6 5.79 -8.33 15.13
C HIS A 6 4.83 -8.64 16.26
N SER A 7 5.10 -8.15 17.46
CA SER A 7 4.19 -8.31 18.58
C SER A 7 3.28 -7.08 18.71
N ILE A 8 2.00 -7.34 18.87
CA ILE A 8 1.00 -6.30 18.95
C ILE A 8 0.24 -6.45 20.26
N TYR A 9 0.21 -5.37 20.99
CA TYR A 9 -0.48 -5.30 22.26
C TYR A 9 -1.87 -4.73 22.01
N LEU A 10 -2.91 -5.57 22.10
CA LEU A 10 -4.31 -5.17 22.02
C LEU A 10 -4.79 -4.64 23.37
N ASP A 11 -4.04 -3.73 23.93
CA ASP A 11 -4.38 -3.10 25.19
C ASP A 11 -4.62 -1.60 24.93
N SER A 12 -5.53 -1.01 25.65
CA SER A 12 -5.81 0.42 25.63
C SER A 12 -4.62 1.29 26.06
N GLY A 13 -3.48 0.68 26.34
CA GLY A 13 -2.28 1.31 26.87
C GLY A 13 -1.43 2.03 25.84
N CYS A 14 -1.98 2.90 25.02
CA CYS A 14 -1.17 3.84 24.29
C CYS A 14 -0.47 4.77 25.30
N PRO A 15 0.88 4.96 25.22
CA PRO A 15 1.61 5.75 26.21
C PRO A 15 1.11 7.18 26.39
N SER A 16 0.46 7.75 25.38
CA SER A 16 -0.10 9.08 25.42
C SER A 16 -1.51 9.16 26.00
N GLY A 17 -2.17 8.01 26.25
CA GLY A 17 -3.53 7.96 26.75
C GLY A 17 -4.62 8.23 25.73
N ASP A 18 -4.27 8.62 24.49
CA ASP A 18 -5.19 8.71 23.38
C ASP A 18 -4.75 7.76 22.28
N GLY A 19 -5.68 7.04 21.64
CA GLY A 19 -5.37 6.07 20.59
C GLY A 19 -4.83 6.68 19.29
N TYR A 20 -5.01 7.97 19.08
CA TYR A 20 -4.68 8.64 17.84
C TYR A 20 -3.19 8.93 17.68
N SER A 21 -2.50 9.26 18.77
CA SER A 21 -1.08 9.60 18.69
C SER A 21 -0.19 8.40 18.41
N CYS A 22 -0.61 7.19 18.81
CA CYS A 22 0.12 5.97 18.47
C CYS A 22 0.02 5.65 16.98
N ASP A 23 -1.16 5.80 16.41
CA ASP A 23 -1.38 5.57 14.97
C ASP A 23 -0.56 6.56 14.14
N ILE A 24 -0.54 7.83 14.53
CA ILE A 24 0.26 8.86 13.86
C ILE A 24 1.75 8.52 13.94
N PHE A 25 2.22 8.05 15.09
CA PHE A 25 3.62 7.66 15.26
C PHE A 25 4.01 6.50 14.33
N ILE A 26 3.18 5.48 14.23
CA ILE A 26 3.40 4.33 13.34
C ILE A 26 3.49 4.81 11.88
N VAL A 27 2.56 5.65 11.46
CA VAL A 27 2.53 6.19 10.09
C VAL A 27 3.80 6.98 9.80
N LYS A 28 4.23 7.85 10.70
CA LYS A 28 5.48 8.61 10.54
C LYS A 28 6.70 7.69 10.45
N TYR A 29 6.73 6.62 11.23
CA TYR A 29 7.81 5.65 11.20
C TYR A 29 7.88 4.91 9.87
N LEU A 30 6.74 4.53 9.30
CA LEU A 30 6.67 3.82 8.03
C LEU A 30 7.07 4.69 6.84
N LEU A 31 6.87 6.00 6.96
CA LEU A 31 7.10 6.95 5.87
C LEU A 31 8.23 7.94 6.18
N SER A 32 9.25 7.51 6.91
CA SER A 32 10.40 8.38 7.18
C SER A 32 10.98 8.91 5.87
N GLU A 33 11.17 10.22 5.81
CA GLU A 33 11.66 10.89 4.60
C GLU A 33 13.09 10.47 4.28
N GLY A 34 13.36 10.28 2.98
CA GLY A 34 14.69 10.00 2.48
C GLY A 34 15.09 8.54 2.43
N ASP A 35 14.30 7.63 2.98
CA ASP A 35 14.61 6.21 2.92
C ASP A 35 14.37 5.65 1.51
N VAL A 36 15.29 4.79 1.07
CA VAL A 36 15.13 4.05 -0.18
C VAL A 36 14.14 2.91 0.05
N ILE A 37 13.16 2.81 -0.83
CA ILE A 37 12.16 1.74 -0.79
C ILE A 37 12.61 0.65 -1.76
N GLU A 38 12.79 -0.57 -1.25
CA GLU A 38 13.23 -1.69 -2.07
C GLU A 38 12.18 -2.10 -3.09
N LYS A 39 10.93 -2.19 -2.68
CA LYS A 39 9.84 -2.67 -3.53
C LYS A 39 8.51 -2.02 -3.14
N ILE A 40 7.74 -1.64 -4.15
CA ILE A 40 6.33 -1.29 -4.01
C ILE A 40 5.51 -2.23 -4.90
N VAL A 41 4.44 -2.77 -4.35
CA VAL A 41 3.47 -3.60 -5.07
C VAL A 41 2.29 -2.72 -5.49
N LEU A 42 1.90 -2.76 -6.75
CA LEU A 42 0.74 -2.03 -7.25
C LEU A 42 -0.46 -2.95 -7.41
N LEU A 43 -1.55 -2.59 -6.78
CA LEU A 43 -2.79 -3.37 -6.76
C LEU A 43 -3.98 -2.50 -7.13
N ASN A 44 -5.01 -3.12 -7.71
CA ASN A 44 -6.28 -2.46 -7.99
C ASN A 44 -7.33 -2.69 -6.89
N ALA A 45 -7.05 -3.57 -5.95
CA ALA A 45 -7.92 -3.87 -4.82
C ALA A 45 -7.12 -4.32 -3.61
N LEU A 46 -7.66 -4.11 -2.43
CA LEU A 46 -7.06 -4.56 -1.18
C LEU A 46 -7.08 -6.09 -1.13
N VAL A 47 -5.93 -6.70 -0.92
CA VAL A 47 -5.77 -8.15 -0.83
C VAL A 47 -5.42 -8.51 0.62
N PRO A 48 -6.32 -9.16 1.37
CA PRO A 48 -6.00 -9.63 2.69
C PRO A 48 -5.18 -10.93 2.62
N ASN A 49 -4.38 -11.18 3.66
CA ASN A 49 -3.75 -12.49 3.82
C ASN A 49 -4.71 -13.41 4.57
N SER A 50 -5.23 -14.44 3.90
CA SER A 50 -6.22 -15.35 4.47
C SER A 50 -5.61 -16.56 5.18
N SER A 51 -4.32 -16.79 5.04
CA SER A 51 -3.66 -18.00 5.56
C SER A 51 -3.00 -17.83 6.92
N LYS A 52 -2.72 -16.59 7.33
CA LYS A 52 -2.03 -16.27 8.58
C LYS A 52 -2.65 -15.04 9.24
N PRO A 53 -2.57 -14.93 10.57
CA PRO A 53 -2.86 -13.67 11.22
C PRO A 53 -2.01 -12.56 10.61
N SER A 54 -2.63 -11.47 10.22
CA SER A 54 -1.94 -10.36 9.58
C SER A 54 -2.52 -9.03 10.01
N ILE A 55 -1.68 -8.00 9.94
CA ILE A 55 -2.10 -6.64 10.18
C ILE A 55 -1.82 -5.85 8.92
N MET A 56 -2.81 -5.08 8.51
CA MET A 56 -2.68 -4.14 7.41
C MET A 56 -2.84 -2.74 7.96
N ILE A 57 -1.86 -1.89 7.74
CA ILE A 57 -1.95 -0.47 8.07
C ILE A 57 -2.24 0.25 6.76
N THR A 58 -3.41 0.85 6.68
CA THR A 58 -3.86 1.56 5.48
C THR A 58 -3.77 3.07 5.67
N MET A 59 -3.35 3.77 4.64
CA MET A 59 -3.19 5.20 4.70
C MET A 59 -3.55 5.85 3.37
N PRO A 60 -4.58 6.70 3.32
CA PRO A 60 -4.85 7.48 2.12
C PRO A 60 -3.64 8.35 1.75
N THR A 61 -3.40 8.47 0.46
CA THR A 61 -2.28 9.26 -0.05
C THR A 61 -2.70 10.06 -1.28
N THR A 62 -1.79 10.88 -1.76
CA THR A 62 -2.02 11.75 -2.93
C THR A 62 -1.12 11.33 -4.08
N LEU A 63 -1.48 11.77 -5.29
CA LEU A 63 -0.65 11.53 -6.47
C LEU A 63 0.76 12.11 -6.31
N GLU A 64 0.88 13.28 -5.72
CA GLU A 64 2.17 13.91 -5.49
C GLU A 64 3.06 13.09 -4.56
N ASN A 65 2.48 12.61 -3.46
CA ASN A 65 3.20 11.75 -2.52
C ASN A 65 3.60 10.43 -3.17
N VAL A 66 2.73 9.85 -3.99
CA VAL A 66 3.04 8.61 -4.71
C VAL A 66 4.20 8.81 -5.68
N LYS A 67 4.21 9.91 -6.42
CA LYS A 67 5.33 10.22 -7.31
C LYS A 67 6.66 10.29 -6.56
N GLU A 68 6.67 10.93 -5.40
CA GLU A 68 7.86 11.02 -4.55
C GLU A 68 8.30 9.64 -4.04
N LEU A 69 7.35 8.83 -3.59
CA LEU A 69 7.64 7.46 -3.14
C LEU A 69 8.23 6.61 -4.28
N LEU A 70 7.66 6.71 -5.47
CA LEU A 70 8.14 5.93 -6.61
C LEU A 70 9.52 6.35 -7.09
N LYS A 71 9.90 7.61 -6.92
CA LYS A 71 11.28 8.06 -7.20
C LYS A 71 12.30 7.40 -6.28
N ARG A 72 11.91 7.07 -5.04
CA ARG A 72 12.76 6.42 -4.05
C ARG A 72 12.67 4.90 -4.09
N THR A 73 11.83 4.36 -4.97
CA THR A 73 11.56 2.92 -5.04
C THR A 73 12.44 2.28 -6.11
N LYS A 74 13.14 1.22 -5.72
CA LYS A 74 14.00 0.46 -6.65
C LYS A 74 13.18 -0.40 -7.59
N THR A 75 12.22 -1.17 -7.09
CA THR A 75 11.46 -2.13 -7.85
C THR A 75 9.97 -1.88 -7.71
N ILE A 76 9.27 -1.83 -8.83
CA ILE A 76 7.82 -1.79 -8.86
C ILE A 76 7.32 -3.14 -9.36
N GLU A 77 6.55 -3.83 -8.51
CA GLU A 77 5.93 -5.09 -8.84
C GLU A 77 4.44 -4.84 -9.10
N SER A 78 4.05 -4.94 -10.37
CA SER A 78 2.68 -4.63 -10.78
C SER A 78 1.81 -5.88 -10.81
N TYR A 79 0.60 -5.73 -10.28
CA TYR A 79 -0.51 -6.69 -10.44
C TYR A 79 -1.72 -6.01 -11.08
N ILE A 80 -1.46 -5.01 -11.90
CA ILE A 80 -2.49 -4.33 -12.69
C ILE A 80 -2.75 -5.16 -13.94
N GLY A 81 -3.92 -5.77 -14.01
CA GLY A 81 -4.25 -6.71 -15.09
C GLY A 81 -4.91 -6.10 -16.32
N HIS A 82 -5.20 -4.81 -16.30
CA HIS A 82 -5.90 -4.11 -17.38
C HIS A 82 -4.95 -3.15 -18.09
N GLU A 83 -4.79 -3.31 -19.40
CA GLU A 83 -3.84 -2.52 -20.19
C GLU A 83 -4.10 -1.01 -20.14
N ALA A 84 -5.36 -0.60 -20.25
CA ALA A 84 -5.71 0.81 -20.20
C ALA A 84 -5.34 1.42 -18.85
N THR A 85 -5.57 0.70 -17.77
CA THR A 85 -5.19 1.15 -16.44
C THR A 85 -3.67 1.23 -16.28
N ALA A 86 -2.94 0.23 -16.73
CA ALA A 86 -1.48 0.23 -16.65
C ALA A 86 -0.88 1.40 -17.44
N LYS A 87 -1.42 1.68 -18.62
CA LYS A 87 -1.01 2.80 -19.44
C LYS A 87 -1.28 4.15 -18.77
N LEU A 88 -2.46 4.31 -18.19
CA LEU A 88 -2.82 5.49 -17.42
C LEU A 88 -1.84 5.73 -16.26
N LEU A 89 -1.57 4.69 -15.49
CA LEU A 89 -0.66 4.78 -14.35
C LEU A 89 0.77 5.08 -14.77
N THR A 90 1.22 4.52 -15.90
CA THR A 90 2.53 4.83 -16.47
C THR A 90 2.67 6.32 -16.76
N GLU A 91 1.64 6.91 -17.33
CA GLU A 91 1.62 8.35 -17.60
C GLU A 91 1.55 9.19 -16.33
N LEU A 92 0.68 8.80 -15.39
CA LEU A 92 0.47 9.57 -14.15
C LEU A 92 1.67 9.49 -13.21
N PHE A 93 2.29 8.33 -13.09
CA PHE A 93 3.39 8.10 -12.15
C PHE A 93 4.76 8.36 -12.76
N GLU A 94 4.82 8.58 -14.07
CA GLU A 94 6.07 8.79 -14.80
C GLU A 94 7.06 7.62 -14.63
N ARG A 95 6.51 6.41 -14.48
CA ARG A 95 7.26 5.15 -14.40
C ARG A 95 6.52 4.08 -15.17
N GLU A 96 7.26 3.19 -15.83
CA GLU A 96 6.66 2.07 -16.55
C GLU A 96 5.95 1.12 -15.60
N ILE A 97 4.67 0.91 -15.84
CA ILE A 97 3.83 -0.02 -15.09
C ILE A 97 3.41 -1.14 -16.02
N PRO A 98 4.02 -2.32 -15.90
CA PRO A 98 3.66 -3.45 -16.76
C PRO A 98 2.30 -4.03 -16.41
N VAL A 99 1.65 -4.63 -17.40
CA VAL A 99 0.44 -5.41 -17.18
C VAL A 99 0.81 -6.77 -16.59
N ASN A 100 0.15 -7.16 -15.52
CA ASN A 100 0.33 -8.48 -14.92
C ASN A 100 -1.00 -8.94 -14.36
N ARG A 101 -1.52 -10.06 -14.87
CA ARG A 101 -2.78 -10.66 -14.44
C ARG A 101 -2.60 -11.73 -13.38
N GLY A 102 -1.40 -11.86 -12.82
CA GLY A 102 -1.13 -12.78 -11.74
C GLY A 102 -1.84 -12.40 -10.44
N MET A 103 -1.83 -13.32 -9.50
CA MET A 103 -2.40 -13.08 -8.17
C MET A 103 -1.30 -12.69 -7.19
N TYR A 104 -1.57 -11.64 -6.41
CA TYR A 104 -0.68 -11.19 -5.36
C TYR A 104 -0.97 -11.92 -4.05
N THR A 105 0.09 -12.40 -3.40
CA THR A 105 0.02 -12.92 -2.04
C THR A 105 0.82 -11.99 -1.13
N PRO A 106 0.20 -11.36 -0.13
CA PRO A 106 0.91 -10.45 0.76
C PRO A 106 2.04 -11.14 1.51
N GLN A 107 3.20 -10.51 1.52
CA GLN A 107 4.37 -10.94 2.27
C GLN A 107 4.62 -9.99 3.44
N ASP A 108 5.31 -10.48 4.47
CA ASP A 108 5.62 -9.65 5.62
C ASP A 108 6.43 -8.42 5.20
N ARG A 109 6.02 -7.26 5.69
CA ARG A 109 6.62 -5.95 5.42
C ARG A 109 6.47 -5.43 4.00
N ASP A 110 5.64 -6.06 3.18
CA ASP A 110 5.34 -5.52 1.86
C ASP A 110 4.65 -4.16 1.98
N LEU A 111 5.06 -3.24 1.12
CA LEU A 111 4.38 -1.97 0.92
C LEU A 111 3.62 -2.06 -0.40
N ALA A 112 2.32 -1.88 -0.32
CA ALA A 112 1.45 -1.90 -1.50
C ALA A 112 0.83 -0.54 -1.72
N LEU A 113 0.62 -0.19 -2.97
CA LEU A 113 -0.17 0.95 -3.38
C LEU A 113 -1.42 0.44 -4.06
N ILE A 114 -2.57 0.75 -3.50
CA ILE A 114 -3.86 0.39 -4.06
C ILE A 114 -4.40 1.57 -4.83
N ILE A 115 -4.72 1.33 -6.09
CA ILE A 115 -5.20 2.34 -7.01
C ILE A 115 -6.62 1.98 -7.39
N ARG A 116 -7.56 2.82 -7.00
CA ARG A 116 -8.96 2.67 -7.36
C ARG A 116 -9.37 3.76 -8.33
N LEU A 117 -9.91 3.35 -9.44
CA LEU A 117 -10.51 4.27 -10.40
C LEU A 117 -12.00 4.38 -10.10
N ARG A 118 -12.46 5.59 -9.86
CA ARG A 118 -13.89 5.88 -9.67
C ARG A 118 -14.64 5.83 -10.98
N LYS A 119 -13.91 5.95 -12.09
CA LYS A 119 -14.43 5.93 -13.44
C LYS A 119 -13.98 4.64 -14.13
N ARG A 120 -14.93 3.94 -14.75
CA ARG A 120 -14.62 2.73 -15.49
C ARG A 120 -13.96 3.08 -16.83
N LEU A 121 -12.83 2.44 -17.11
CA LEU A 121 -12.15 2.55 -18.40
C LEU A 121 -12.64 1.41 -19.30
N GLU A 122 -13.48 1.70 -20.27
CA GLU A 122 -13.97 0.72 -21.24
C GLU A 122 -13.12 0.66 -22.50
N LYS A 123 -12.56 1.80 -22.89
CA LYS A 123 -11.75 1.97 -24.09
C LYS A 123 -10.42 2.63 -23.75
N PRO A 124 -9.34 2.39 -24.52
CA PRO A 124 -8.05 3.06 -24.29
C PRO A 124 -8.15 4.59 -24.33
N GLU A 125 -9.10 5.12 -25.08
CA GLU A 125 -9.34 6.57 -25.21
C GLU A 125 -9.88 7.19 -23.90
N ASP A 126 -10.52 6.39 -23.05
CA ASP A 126 -11.08 6.83 -21.78
C ASP A 126 -10.00 7.31 -20.81
N VAL A 127 -8.77 6.91 -21.03
CA VAL A 127 -7.62 7.35 -20.24
C VAL A 127 -7.49 8.89 -20.25
N LYS A 128 -7.80 9.50 -21.38
CA LYS A 128 -7.73 10.97 -21.53
C LYS A 128 -8.81 11.72 -20.73
N THR A 129 -9.86 11.03 -20.33
CA THR A 129 -10.97 11.62 -19.58
C THR A 129 -10.83 11.50 -18.07
N VAL A 130 -9.81 10.79 -17.60
CA VAL A 130 -9.56 10.58 -16.17
C VAL A 130 -8.90 11.82 -15.59
N THR A 131 -9.48 12.33 -14.51
CA THR A 131 -8.93 13.44 -13.75
C THR A 131 -8.36 12.92 -12.44
N PRO A 132 -7.50 13.69 -11.74
CA PRO A 132 -7.00 13.28 -10.42
C PRO A 132 -8.12 12.97 -9.40
N ASN A 133 -9.29 13.59 -9.55
CA ASN A 133 -10.44 13.33 -8.70
C ASN A 133 -11.08 11.96 -8.93
N ASP A 134 -10.79 11.31 -10.06
CA ASP A 134 -11.30 9.98 -10.41
C ASP A 134 -10.43 8.86 -9.84
N ILE A 135 -9.33 9.21 -9.19
CA ILE A 135 -8.36 8.25 -8.68
C ILE A 135 -8.29 8.33 -7.16
N GLU A 136 -8.43 7.18 -6.52
CA GLU A 136 -8.24 7.04 -5.09
C GLU A 136 -6.97 6.21 -4.86
N LEU A 137 -6.06 6.73 -4.03
CA LEU A 137 -4.77 6.11 -3.74
C LEU A 137 -4.68 5.77 -2.26
N LEU A 138 -4.33 4.52 -1.98
CA LEU A 138 -4.22 4.01 -0.63
C LEU A 138 -2.90 3.24 -0.48
N LEU A 139 -2.06 3.66 0.46
CA LEU A 139 -0.88 2.89 0.84
C LEU A 139 -1.26 1.86 1.89
N VAL A 140 -0.70 0.66 1.75
CA VAL A 140 -0.93 -0.44 2.68
C VAL A 140 0.40 -1.07 3.05
N LYS A 141 0.66 -1.16 4.35
CA LYS A 141 1.80 -1.89 4.88
C LYS A 141 1.29 -3.19 5.49
N TYR A 142 1.88 -4.32 5.07
CA TYR A 142 1.51 -5.64 5.53
C TYR A 142 2.48 -6.15 6.60
N TYR A 143 1.92 -6.70 7.66
CA TYR A 143 2.66 -7.44 8.67
C TYR A 143 2.02 -8.81 8.82
N THR A 144 2.67 -9.84 8.29
CA THR A 144 2.13 -11.21 8.28
C THR A 144 2.82 -12.14 9.28
N ASN A 145 3.96 -11.72 9.82
CA ASN A 145 4.67 -12.43 10.87
C ASN A 145 4.33 -11.78 12.22
N VAL A 146 3.08 -12.00 12.66
CA VAL A 146 2.54 -11.35 13.86
C VAL A 146 1.97 -12.38 14.82
N TYR A 147 1.99 -12.05 16.12
CA TYR A 147 1.24 -12.76 17.13
C TYR A 147 0.58 -11.78 18.08
N VAL A 148 -0.58 -12.16 18.56
CA VAL A 148 -1.36 -11.32 19.44
C VAL A 148 -1.06 -11.69 20.89
N VAL A 149 -0.66 -10.70 21.69
CA VAL A 149 -0.45 -10.87 23.13
C VAL A 149 -1.69 -10.36 23.82
N THR A 150 -2.39 -11.27 24.51
CA THR A 150 -3.54 -10.90 25.34
C THR A 150 -3.14 -10.93 26.80
N ARG A 151 -3.42 -9.86 27.52
CA ARG A 151 -3.27 -9.85 28.97
C ARG A 151 -4.47 -10.51 29.59
N ARG A 152 -4.22 -11.47 30.48
CA ARG A 152 -5.25 -11.99 31.38
C ARG A 152 -5.18 -11.18 32.67
N TYR A 153 -6.31 -10.61 33.03
CA TYR A 153 -6.47 -9.96 34.31
C TYR A 153 -7.01 -10.96 35.34
#